data_9bb0c3cdc592cc1229750d33973c702a
#
_entry.id   9bb0c3cdc592cc1229750d33973c702a
#
_cell.length_a   1.000
_cell.length_b   1.000
_cell.length_c   1.000
_cell.angle_alpha   90.00
_cell.angle_beta   90.00
_cell.angle_gamma   90.00
#
_symmetry.space_group_name_H-M   'P 1'
#
loop_
_entity.id
_entity.type
_entity.pdbx_description
1 polymer ?
#
loop_
_entity_poly.entity_id
_entity_poly.type
_entity_poly.pdbx_seq_one_letter_code
_entity_poly.pdbx_strand_id
1 'polypeptide(L)'
;ANEDMECDVYIPDGQIAPGKLSQAYQFGTQMIKINGNFDDAFTKSLEAAKQAGSYTVNSVNPFRIEGQKAIPFRALEFLNWEVPDWIVYPGGALGNTSSCGKCLMELHKWGWIKKIPRIAVINAEGANTFYQLYNGKFENEELRWNDGKPNLELIDKYYKRMSEDRNLKPKT
;
A
#
# COMPACT_ATOMS: atom_id res chain seq x y z
N ALA A 1 -8.10 18.05 13.39
CA ALA A 1 -6.89 17.51 13.99
C ALA A 1 -6.88 17.80 15.49
N ASN A 2 -6.52 16.81 16.32
CA ASN A 2 -6.56 16.94 17.79
C ASN A 2 -5.36 17.71 18.38
N GLU A 3 -4.43 18.19 17.54
CA GLU A 3 -3.14 18.71 17.98
C GLU A 3 -2.81 20.05 17.30
N ASP A 4 -3.81 20.90 17.07
CA ASP A 4 -3.65 22.19 16.38
C ASP A 4 -2.90 22.10 15.02
N MET A 5 -2.94 20.92 14.38
CA MET A 5 -2.35 20.68 13.08
C MET A 5 -3.39 20.88 11.98
N GLU A 6 -3.05 21.67 10.97
CA GLU A 6 -3.83 21.74 9.75
C GLU A 6 -3.64 20.46 8.93
N CYS A 7 -4.74 19.94 8.39
CA CYS A 7 -4.74 18.73 7.60
C CYS A 7 -5.56 18.90 6.33
N ASP A 8 -4.89 18.74 5.18
CA ASP A 8 -5.52 18.78 3.86
C ASP A 8 -5.71 17.36 3.32
N VAL A 9 -6.93 17.08 2.86
CA VAL A 9 -7.28 15.79 2.24
C VAL A 9 -7.70 16.02 0.80
N TYR A 10 -6.89 15.57 -0.14
CA TYR A 10 -7.14 15.64 -1.58
C TYR A 10 -7.98 14.46 -2.02
N ILE A 11 -9.08 14.71 -2.71
CA ILE A 11 -10.04 13.71 -3.14
C ILE A 11 -10.46 13.91 -4.59
N PRO A 12 -10.67 12.82 -5.37
CA PRO A 12 -11.32 12.93 -6.66
C PRO A 12 -12.78 13.33 -6.49
N ASP A 13 -13.28 14.21 -7.37
CA ASP A 13 -14.67 14.65 -7.31
C ASP A 13 -15.63 13.51 -7.66
N GLY A 14 -16.61 13.25 -6.80
CA GLY A 14 -17.71 12.32 -7.04
C GLY A 14 -17.45 10.82 -6.81
N GLN A 15 -16.25 10.40 -6.41
CA GLN A 15 -15.88 8.96 -6.33
C GLN A 15 -15.59 8.42 -4.91
N ILE A 16 -16.00 9.11 -3.87
CA ILE A 16 -15.68 8.70 -2.50
C ILE A 16 -16.92 8.27 -1.73
N ALA A 17 -16.81 7.13 -1.03
CA ALA A 17 -17.87 6.65 -0.15
C ALA A 17 -18.23 7.69 0.92
N PRO A 18 -19.53 8.02 1.09
CA PRO A 18 -19.97 9.07 2.02
C PRO A 18 -19.46 8.90 3.45
N GLY A 19 -19.34 7.66 3.93
CA GLY A 19 -18.82 7.38 5.27
C GLY A 19 -17.37 7.80 5.49
N LYS A 20 -16.53 7.76 4.45
CA LYS A 20 -15.14 8.26 4.54
C LYS A 20 -15.08 9.78 4.58
N LEU A 21 -15.96 10.43 3.82
CA LEU A 21 -16.06 11.89 3.82
C LEU A 21 -16.56 12.42 5.16
N SER A 22 -17.59 11.82 5.74
CA SER A 22 -18.14 12.25 7.04
C SER A 22 -17.09 12.16 8.14
N GLN A 23 -16.27 11.14 8.16
CA GLN A 23 -15.18 10.99 9.11
C GLN A 23 -14.12 12.11 8.97
N ALA A 24 -13.72 12.43 7.74
CA ALA A 24 -12.77 13.51 7.51
C ALA A 24 -13.31 14.87 7.97
N TYR A 25 -14.56 15.16 7.67
CA TYR A 25 -15.23 16.39 8.17
C TYR A 25 -15.34 16.44 9.69
N GLN A 26 -15.66 15.29 10.33
CA GLN A 26 -15.78 15.22 11.78
C GLN A 26 -14.46 15.56 12.48
N PHE A 27 -13.33 15.25 11.88
CA PHE A 27 -12.00 15.60 12.41
C PHE A 27 -11.49 16.97 11.97
N GLY A 28 -12.32 17.78 11.33
CA GLY A 28 -11.98 19.16 10.96
C GLY A 28 -10.93 19.30 9.86
N THR A 29 -10.81 18.29 8.97
CA THR A 29 -9.86 18.37 7.86
C THR A 29 -10.39 19.26 6.74
N GLN A 30 -9.50 19.97 6.05
CA GLN A 30 -9.82 20.65 4.82
C GLN A 30 -9.91 19.65 3.66
N MET A 31 -11.06 19.61 2.99
CA MET A 31 -11.30 18.72 1.86
C MET A 31 -11.08 19.44 0.54
N ILE A 32 -10.10 19.03 -0.23
CA ILE A 32 -9.75 19.64 -1.52
C ILE A 32 -10.18 18.67 -2.64
N LYS A 33 -11.23 19.07 -3.37
CA LYS A 33 -11.74 18.28 -4.49
C LYS A 33 -10.91 18.52 -5.75
N ILE A 34 -10.50 17.45 -6.39
CA ILE A 34 -9.73 17.46 -7.63
C ILE A 34 -10.60 16.87 -8.75
N ASN A 35 -10.74 17.60 -9.84
CA ASN A 35 -11.38 17.09 -11.04
C ASN A 35 -10.46 16.05 -11.69
N GLY A 36 -10.86 14.80 -11.68
CA GLY A 36 -10.07 13.67 -12.18
C GLY A 36 -10.25 12.41 -11.33
N ASN A 37 -9.31 11.49 -11.45
CA ASN A 37 -9.29 10.23 -10.72
C ASN A 37 -8.42 10.30 -9.45
N PHE A 38 -8.23 9.14 -8.80
CA PHE A 38 -7.39 9.05 -7.59
C PHE A 38 -5.92 9.44 -7.85
N ASP A 39 -5.37 9.09 -9.01
CA ASP A 39 -3.97 9.40 -9.34
C ASP A 39 -3.77 10.90 -9.56
N ASP A 40 -4.78 11.59 -10.11
CA ASP A 40 -4.76 13.05 -10.26
C ASP A 40 -4.78 13.74 -8.90
N ALA A 41 -5.66 13.31 -7.99
CA ALA A 41 -5.73 13.82 -6.64
C ALA A 41 -4.42 13.55 -5.86
N PHE A 42 -3.85 12.37 -6.04
CA PHE A 42 -2.58 11.99 -5.43
C PHE A 42 -1.42 12.87 -5.93
N THR A 43 -1.30 13.06 -7.24
CA THR A 43 -0.27 13.91 -7.85
C THR A 43 -0.38 15.35 -7.34
N LYS A 44 -1.60 15.89 -7.31
CA LYS A 44 -1.86 17.25 -6.77
C LYS A 44 -1.49 17.37 -5.30
N SER A 45 -1.78 16.35 -4.49
CA SER A 45 -1.40 16.36 -3.07
C SER A 45 0.11 16.41 -2.87
N LEU A 46 0.89 15.69 -3.69
CA LEU A 46 2.35 15.71 -3.62
C LEU A 46 2.94 17.06 -4.08
N GLU A 47 2.39 17.64 -5.15
CA GLU A 47 2.79 18.98 -5.63
C GLU A 47 2.55 20.04 -4.54
N ALA A 48 1.36 20.04 -3.96
CA ALA A 48 1.00 21.00 -2.91
C ALA A 48 1.86 20.81 -1.64
N ALA A 49 2.07 19.58 -1.21
CA ALA A 49 2.94 19.29 -0.06
C ALA A 49 4.38 19.78 -0.28
N LYS A 50 4.90 19.61 -1.49
CA LYS A 50 6.24 20.11 -1.86
C LYS A 50 6.31 21.65 -1.83
N GLN A 51 5.27 22.32 -2.33
CA GLN A 51 5.21 23.79 -2.36
C GLN A 51 5.04 24.39 -0.96
N ALA A 52 4.19 23.80 -0.14
CA ALA A 52 3.91 24.29 1.21
C ALA A 52 4.93 23.80 2.27
N GLY A 53 5.85 22.89 1.91
CA GLY A 53 6.74 22.25 2.89
C GLY A 53 5.99 21.33 3.87
N SER A 54 4.79 20.86 3.49
CA SER A 54 3.94 20.05 4.35
C SER A 54 4.36 18.59 4.37
N TYR A 55 4.08 17.90 5.48
CA TYR A 55 4.40 16.49 5.63
C TYR A 55 3.33 15.59 4.99
N THR A 56 3.74 14.72 4.09
CA THR A 56 2.83 13.80 3.39
C THR A 56 2.57 12.54 4.23
N VAL A 57 1.31 12.31 4.63
CA VAL A 57 0.90 11.18 5.49
C VAL A 57 0.13 10.12 4.68
N ASN A 58 0.61 9.76 3.50
CA ASN A 58 -0.05 8.78 2.63
C ASN A 58 0.80 7.53 2.35
N SER A 59 0.44 6.75 1.33
CA SER A 59 1.05 5.46 1.01
C SER A 59 2.53 5.52 0.63
N VAL A 60 3.05 6.68 0.22
CA VAL A 60 4.49 6.86 -0.12
C VAL A 60 5.35 7.14 1.11
N ASN A 61 4.73 7.38 2.27
CA ASN A 61 5.49 7.63 3.49
C ASN A 61 6.01 6.31 4.08
N PRO A 62 7.34 6.11 4.15
CA PRO A 62 7.94 4.87 4.64
C PRO A 62 7.62 4.59 6.12
N PHE A 63 7.42 5.62 6.93
CA PHE A 63 7.05 5.45 8.34
C PHE A 63 5.69 4.79 8.52
N ARG A 64 4.80 4.86 7.52
CA ARG A 64 3.54 4.11 7.56
C ARG A 64 3.78 2.60 7.55
N ILE A 65 4.74 2.12 6.78
CA ILE A 65 5.09 0.69 6.74
C ILE A 65 5.57 0.23 8.12
N GLU A 66 6.41 1.04 8.77
CA GLU A 66 6.87 0.75 10.13
C GLU A 66 5.72 0.74 11.15
N GLY A 67 4.88 1.75 11.14
CA GLY A 67 3.73 1.83 12.05
C GLY A 67 2.70 0.73 11.83
N GLN A 68 2.42 0.36 10.58
CA GLN A 68 1.46 -0.68 10.23
C GLN A 68 1.94 -2.10 10.60
N LYS A 69 3.22 -2.31 10.88
CA LYS A 69 3.72 -3.58 11.45
C LYS A 69 3.05 -3.93 12.77
N ALA A 70 2.53 -2.94 13.49
CA ALA A 70 1.77 -3.17 14.72
C ALA A 70 0.54 -4.05 14.52
N ILE A 71 -0.07 -4.07 13.33
CA ILE A 71 -1.27 -4.86 13.04
C ILE A 71 -0.99 -6.36 13.15
N PRO A 72 -0.09 -6.96 12.34
CA PRO A 72 0.22 -8.39 12.47
C PRO A 72 0.91 -8.72 13.79
N PHE A 73 1.70 -7.81 14.35
CA PHE A 73 2.31 -7.99 15.67
C PHE A 73 1.25 -8.21 16.75
N ARG A 74 0.26 -7.31 16.85
CA ARG A 74 -0.83 -7.42 17.84
C ARG A 74 -1.72 -8.62 17.58
N ALA A 75 -1.93 -9.00 16.31
CA ALA A 75 -2.66 -10.21 15.98
C ALA A 75 -1.94 -11.47 16.50
N LEU A 76 -0.63 -11.57 16.29
CA LEU A 76 0.16 -12.70 16.79
C LEU A 76 0.25 -12.71 18.33
N GLU A 77 0.38 -11.56 18.95
CA GLU A 77 0.32 -11.44 20.43
C GLU A 77 -1.02 -11.96 20.95
N PHE A 78 -2.14 -11.57 20.35
CA PHE A 78 -3.48 -12.08 20.71
C PHE A 78 -3.61 -13.59 20.52
N LEU A 79 -2.92 -14.16 19.54
CA LEU A 79 -2.85 -15.60 19.27
C LEU A 79 -1.79 -16.31 20.14
N ASN A 80 -1.28 -15.68 21.19
CA ASN A 80 -0.20 -16.23 22.02
C ASN A 80 1.01 -16.70 21.20
N TRP A 81 1.35 -15.98 20.13
CA TRP A 81 2.43 -16.27 19.18
C TRP A 81 2.26 -17.56 18.37
N GLU A 82 1.06 -18.14 18.39
CA GLU A 82 0.72 -19.23 17.48
C GLU A 82 0.52 -18.65 16.08
N VAL A 83 1.40 -19.03 15.15
CA VAL A 83 1.39 -18.52 13.79
C VAL A 83 0.32 -19.26 12.98
N PRO A 84 -0.68 -18.56 12.44
CA PRO A 84 -1.70 -19.16 11.58
C PRO A 84 -1.07 -19.69 10.29
N ASP A 85 -1.78 -20.55 9.55
CA ASP A 85 -1.30 -21.02 8.26
C ASP A 85 -1.45 -19.97 7.16
N TRP A 86 -2.47 -19.12 7.27
CA TRP A 86 -2.78 -18.07 6.32
C TRP A 86 -3.13 -16.76 7.02
N ILE A 87 -2.69 -15.66 6.41
CA ILE A 87 -3.17 -14.30 6.70
C ILE A 87 -3.74 -13.75 5.40
N VAL A 88 -4.96 -13.23 5.43
CA VAL A 88 -5.65 -12.70 4.26
C VAL A 88 -5.76 -11.18 4.37
N TYR A 89 -5.26 -10.47 3.35
CA TYR A 89 -5.29 -9.02 3.28
C TYR A 89 -6.06 -8.51 2.06
N PRO A 90 -6.81 -7.41 2.20
CA PRO A 90 -7.32 -6.70 1.03
C PRO A 90 -6.17 -6.03 0.28
N GLY A 91 -6.17 -6.19 -1.04
CA GLY A 91 -5.15 -5.63 -1.93
C GLY A 91 -5.60 -4.34 -2.60
N GLY A 92 -5.35 -3.21 -1.95
CA GLY A 92 -5.37 -1.89 -2.59
C GLY A 92 -3.95 -1.49 -2.96
N ALA A 93 -3.43 -0.41 -2.35
CA ALA A 93 -2.04 0.05 -2.53
C ALA A 93 -0.97 -0.88 -1.87
N LEU A 94 -1.36 -2.03 -1.34
CA LEU A 94 -0.52 -3.09 -0.78
C LEU A 94 0.35 -2.68 0.44
N GLY A 95 0.19 -1.49 0.98
CA GLY A 95 0.96 -1.02 2.15
C GLY A 95 0.81 -1.93 3.36
N ASN A 96 -0.42 -2.36 3.68
CA ASN A 96 -0.67 -3.29 4.79
C ASN A 96 -0.03 -4.67 4.55
N THR A 97 -0.11 -5.18 3.34
CA THR A 97 0.52 -6.46 2.97
C THR A 97 2.04 -6.39 3.08
N SER A 98 2.63 -5.29 2.59
CA SER A 98 4.08 -5.04 2.69
C SER A 98 4.54 -4.94 4.14
N SER A 99 3.82 -4.19 4.97
CA SER A 99 4.15 -4.06 6.40
C SER A 99 3.99 -5.38 7.16
N CYS A 100 2.97 -6.18 6.80
CA CYS A 100 2.78 -7.52 7.35
C CYS A 100 3.97 -8.42 7.01
N GLY A 101 4.34 -8.51 5.75
CA GLY A 101 5.49 -9.29 5.32
C GLY A 101 6.77 -8.88 6.04
N LYS A 102 7.02 -7.57 6.14
CA LYS A 102 8.18 -7.03 6.86
C LYS A 102 8.17 -7.44 8.35
N CYS A 103 7.04 -7.27 9.03
CA CYS A 103 6.90 -7.67 10.44
C CYS A 103 7.19 -9.17 10.63
N LEU A 104 6.58 -10.02 9.82
CA LEU A 104 6.75 -11.47 9.92
C LEU A 104 8.20 -11.90 9.67
N MET A 105 8.87 -11.30 8.70
CA MET A 105 10.29 -11.56 8.43
C MET A 105 11.18 -11.14 9.59
N GLU A 106 10.93 -9.98 10.19
CA GLU A 106 11.67 -9.49 11.37
C GLU A 106 11.44 -10.41 12.58
N LEU A 107 10.19 -10.74 12.90
CA LEU A 107 9.87 -11.64 14.00
C LEU A 107 10.47 -13.03 13.84
N HIS A 108 10.49 -13.56 12.62
CA HIS A 108 11.14 -14.83 12.32
C HIS A 108 12.66 -14.73 12.49
N LYS A 109 13.27 -13.66 11.99
CA LYS A 109 14.72 -13.40 12.15
C LYS A 109 15.13 -13.28 13.61
N TRP A 110 14.28 -12.69 14.45
CA TRP A 110 14.53 -12.55 15.89
C TRP A 110 14.18 -13.81 16.71
N GLY A 111 13.65 -14.84 16.05
CA GLY A 111 13.29 -16.11 16.70
C GLY A 111 11.99 -16.08 17.50
N TRP A 112 11.16 -15.02 17.35
CA TRP A 112 9.87 -14.91 18.05
C TRP A 112 8.82 -15.86 17.46
N ILE A 113 8.90 -16.09 16.14
CA ILE A 113 8.06 -17.07 15.43
C ILE A 113 8.92 -18.09 14.71
N LYS A 114 8.47 -19.34 14.69
CA LYS A 114 9.20 -20.46 14.09
C LYS A 114 8.94 -20.63 12.59
N LYS A 115 7.81 -20.14 12.10
CA LYS A 115 7.40 -20.21 10.68
C LYS A 115 6.83 -18.87 10.24
N ILE A 116 6.91 -18.60 8.93
CA ILE A 116 6.23 -17.44 8.32
C ILE A 116 4.92 -17.97 7.70
N PRO A 117 3.75 -17.40 8.01
CA PRO A 117 2.49 -17.81 7.41
C PRO A 117 2.44 -17.44 5.93
N ARG A 118 1.57 -18.10 5.17
CA ARG A 118 1.24 -17.69 3.81
C ARG A 118 0.40 -16.41 3.85
N ILE A 119 0.66 -15.50 2.91
CA ILE A 119 -0.14 -14.28 2.78
C ILE A 119 -0.96 -14.37 1.50
N ALA A 120 -2.28 -14.32 1.63
CA ALA A 120 -3.21 -14.19 0.52
C ALA A 120 -3.63 -12.74 0.36
N VAL A 121 -3.54 -12.22 -0.87
CA VAL A 121 -3.93 -10.85 -1.20
C VAL A 121 -5.15 -10.89 -2.11
N ILE A 122 -6.23 -10.25 -1.69
CA ILE A 122 -7.48 -10.20 -2.44
C ILE A 122 -7.59 -8.83 -3.11
N ASN A 123 -7.43 -8.80 -4.42
CA ASN A 123 -7.66 -7.60 -5.23
C ASN A 123 -9.10 -7.54 -5.76
N ALA A 124 -9.62 -6.34 -5.98
CA ALA A 124 -10.80 -6.16 -6.81
C ALA A 124 -10.47 -6.53 -8.27
N GLU A 125 -11.41 -7.13 -9.00
CA GLU A 125 -11.20 -7.56 -10.39
C GLU A 125 -10.76 -6.40 -11.30
N GLY A 126 -11.38 -5.22 -11.14
CA GLY A 126 -11.05 -4.01 -11.92
C GLY A 126 -9.75 -3.32 -11.51
N ALA A 127 -9.10 -3.76 -10.41
CA ALA A 127 -7.84 -3.18 -9.90
C ALA A 127 -6.91 -4.29 -9.38
N ASN A 128 -6.72 -5.33 -10.18
CA ASN A 128 -5.98 -6.54 -9.81
C ASN A 128 -4.52 -6.55 -10.27
N THR A 129 -3.88 -5.42 -10.20
CA THR A 129 -2.49 -5.20 -10.64
C THR A 129 -1.52 -6.24 -10.09
N PHE A 130 -1.62 -6.54 -8.79
CA PHE A 130 -0.74 -7.51 -8.16
C PHE A 130 -0.94 -8.93 -8.72
N TYR A 131 -2.20 -9.32 -8.98
CA TYR A 131 -2.52 -10.58 -9.63
C TYR A 131 -1.93 -10.65 -11.05
N GLN A 132 -2.07 -9.57 -11.83
CA GLN A 132 -1.52 -9.50 -13.18
C GLN A 132 0.01 -9.56 -13.18
N LEU A 133 0.66 -8.84 -12.27
CA LEU A 133 2.11 -8.88 -12.08
C LEU A 133 2.59 -10.30 -11.74
N TYR A 134 1.92 -10.95 -10.79
CA TYR A 134 2.27 -12.31 -10.35
C TYR A 134 2.10 -13.35 -11.45
N ASN A 135 1.10 -13.19 -12.32
CA ASN A 135 0.84 -14.11 -13.44
C ASN A 135 1.57 -13.74 -14.74
N GLY A 136 2.50 -12.79 -14.71
CA GLY A 136 3.32 -12.44 -15.86
C GLY A 136 2.55 -11.83 -17.04
N LYS A 137 1.41 -11.17 -16.78
CA LYS A 137 0.57 -10.56 -17.82
C LYS A 137 1.11 -9.24 -18.38
N PHE A 138 2.24 -8.77 -17.89
CA PHE A 138 2.91 -7.59 -18.41
C PHE A 138 3.93 -7.99 -19.49
N GLU A 139 3.55 -7.83 -20.74
CA GLU A 139 4.41 -7.89 -21.94
C GLU A 139 5.40 -9.07 -22.02
N ASN A 140 4.92 -10.32 -21.97
CA ASN A 140 5.72 -11.52 -22.24
C ASN A 140 7.01 -11.70 -21.39
N GLU A 141 7.33 -10.83 -20.45
CA GLU A 141 8.42 -11.04 -19.52
C GLU A 141 7.90 -11.83 -18.30
N GLU A 142 8.34 -13.06 -18.17
CA GLU A 142 8.00 -13.88 -17.02
C GLU A 142 8.65 -13.33 -15.76
N LEU A 143 7.91 -12.53 -14.99
CA LEU A 143 8.29 -12.17 -13.63
C LEU A 143 8.13 -13.40 -12.72
N ARG A 144 8.76 -14.51 -13.12
CA ARG A 144 8.69 -15.74 -12.33
C ARG A 144 9.61 -15.63 -11.12
N TRP A 145 9.09 -16.12 -10.03
CA TRP A 145 9.88 -16.43 -8.86
C TRP A 145 10.79 -17.60 -9.21
N ASN A 146 12.09 -17.36 -9.32
CA ASN A 146 13.06 -18.43 -9.45
C ASN A 146 13.18 -19.15 -8.09
N ASP A 147 12.75 -20.40 -8.01
CA ASP A 147 12.83 -21.25 -6.81
C ASP A 147 12.29 -20.59 -5.51
N GLY A 148 11.15 -19.91 -5.62
CA GLY A 148 10.54 -19.25 -4.47
C GLY A 148 11.19 -17.94 -4.03
N LYS A 149 12.14 -17.41 -4.81
CA LYS A 149 12.76 -16.10 -4.59
C LYS A 149 12.37 -15.12 -5.69
N PRO A 150 12.13 -13.84 -5.35
CA PRO A 150 11.85 -12.83 -6.36
C PRO A 150 13.05 -12.65 -7.28
N ASN A 151 12.82 -12.57 -8.59
CA ASN A 151 13.86 -12.18 -9.53
C ASN A 151 14.06 -10.66 -9.45
N LEU A 152 14.97 -10.23 -8.60
CA LEU A 152 15.23 -8.81 -8.33
C LEU A 152 15.68 -8.05 -9.58
N GLU A 153 16.44 -8.66 -10.48
CA GLU A 153 16.88 -8.01 -11.72
C GLU A 153 15.70 -7.70 -12.65
N LEU A 154 14.76 -8.63 -12.81
CA LEU A 154 13.54 -8.40 -13.59
C LEU A 154 12.63 -7.38 -12.93
N ILE A 155 12.53 -7.40 -11.63
CA ILE A 155 11.76 -6.41 -10.85
C ILE A 155 12.36 -5.01 -11.05
N ASP A 156 13.66 -4.84 -10.92
CA ASP A 156 14.33 -3.55 -11.10
C ASP A 156 14.21 -3.05 -12.55
N LYS A 157 14.39 -3.93 -13.53
CA LYS A 157 14.19 -3.62 -14.94
C LYS A 157 12.76 -3.16 -15.21
N TYR A 158 11.77 -3.84 -14.62
CA TYR A 158 10.36 -3.49 -14.76
C TYR A 158 10.05 -2.13 -14.11
N TYR A 159 10.53 -1.87 -12.89
CA TYR A 159 10.36 -0.56 -12.24
C TYR A 159 10.99 0.57 -13.05
N LYS A 160 12.16 0.34 -13.64
CA LYS A 160 12.82 1.32 -14.51
C LYS A 160 11.97 1.63 -15.72
N ARG A 161 11.45 0.62 -16.42
CA ARG A 161 10.53 0.80 -17.55
C ARG A 161 9.24 1.54 -17.16
N MET A 162 8.62 1.18 -16.02
CA MET A 162 7.44 1.88 -15.51
C MET A 162 7.72 3.35 -15.15
N SER A 163 8.93 3.68 -14.76
CA SER A 163 9.32 5.09 -14.50
C SER A 163 9.47 5.90 -15.79
N GLU A 164 9.88 5.25 -16.88
CA GLU A 164 10.10 5.84 -18.20
C GLU A 164 8.80 5.94 -19.00
N ASP A 165 7.91 4.94 -18.91
CA ASP A 165 6.62 4.91 -19.61
C ASP A 165 5.43 4.88 -18.65
N ARG A 166 4.73 6.02 -18.56
CA ARG A 166 3.54 6.16 -17.71
C ARG A 166 2.37 5.26 -18.13
N ASN A 167 2.32 4.80 -19.39
CA ASN A 167 1.26 3.91 -19.88
C ASN A 167 1.41 2.49 -19.38
N LEU A 168 2.61 2.10 -18.95
CA LEU A 168 2.88 0.81 -18.30
C LEU A 168 2.51 0.79 -16.82
N LYS A 169 2.20 1.95 -16.22
CA LYS A 169 1.71 1.98 -14.84
C LYS A 169 0.33 1.35 -14.79
N PRO A 170 0.14 0.35 -13.93
CA PRO A 170 -1.18 -0.21 -13.70
C PRO A 170 -2.14 0.90 -13.26
N LYS A 171 -3.31 0.96 -13.88
CA LYS A 171 -4.37 1.86 -13.44
C LYS A 171 -4.90 1.33 -12.09
N THR A 172 -4.77 2.11 -11.05
CA THR A 172 -5.34 1.84 -9.72
C THR A 172 -6.75 2.38 -9.62
#